data_8b33c2c27da2b8eb8eda5408aca7389e
#
_entry.id   8b33c2c27da2b8eb8eda5408aca7389e
#
_cell.length_a   1.000
_cell.length_b   1.000
_cell.length_c   1.000
_cell.angle_alpha   90.00
_cell.angle_beta   90.00
_cell.angle_gamma   90.00
#
_symmetry.space_group_name_H-M   'P 1'
#
loop_
_entity.id
_entity.type
_entity.pdbx_description
1 polymer ?
#
loop_
_entity_poly.entity_id
_entity_poly.type
_entity_poly.pdbx_seq_one_letter_code
_entity_poly.pdbx_strand_id
1 'polypeptide(L)'
;MLELKFPIIALANVLGKTHQAIHKFCNENNIEISTGKGRSFLMPQSLRQYFKKFNYKYPKEIIAFQACKGGVGKTSLCFNIAARAAQYGAKVLTVDMDMQAHLTMALLGDNDTDSLVWHDILKGTPLEETIKEIHPHLHLIPSHLDNSYL
;
A
#
# COMPACT_ATOMS: atom_id res chain seq x y z
N MET A 1 -1.19 -9.23 -9.35
CA MET A 1 -1.25 -7.80 -9.00
C MET A 1 -2.22 -7.61 -7.84
N LEU A 2 -1.82 -6.89 -6.79
CA LEU A 2 -2.64 -6.64 -5.61
C LEU A 2 -3.81 -5.73 -5.98
N GLU A 3 -5.06 -6.21 -5.81
CA GLU A 3 -6.26 -5.43 -6.12
C GLU A 3 -6.69 -4.63 -4.89
N LEU A 4 -6.40 -3.33 -4.88
CA LEU A 4 -6.79 -2.42 -3.82
C LEU A 4 -8.06 -1.67 -4.22
N LYS A 5 -9.19 -2.02 -3.60
CA LYS A 5 -10.48 -1.36 -3.79
C LYS A 5 -11.24 -1.27 -2.47
N PHE A 6 -11.94 -0.16 -2.25
CA PHE A 6 -12.66 0.08 -1.00
C PHE A 6 -14.17 0.09 -1.24
N PRO A 7 -14.95 -0.82 -0.62
CA PRO A 7 -16.40 -0.87 -0.79
C PRO A 7 -17.06 0.42 -0.31
N ILE A 8 -17.96 1.01 -1.11
CA ILE A 8 -18.69 2.24 -0.72
C ILE A 8 -19.53 2.01 0.54
N ILE A 9 -20.09 0.81 0.70
CA ILE A 9 -20.87 0.49 1.92
C ILE A 9 -19.98 0.52 3.18
N ALA A 10 -18.72 0.07 3.08
CA ALA A 10 -17.79 0.14 4.20
C ALA A 10 -17.39 1.60 4.50
N LEU A 11 -17.21 2.43 3.46
CA LEU A 11 -16.96 3.86 3.62
C LEU A 11 -18.14 4.56 4.29
N ALA A 12 -19.36 4.25 3.86
CA ALA A 12 -20.58 4.79 4.44
C ALA A 12 -20.67 4.48 5.94
N ASN A 13 -20.42 3.23 6.33
CA ASN A 13 -20.40 2.82 7.73
C ASN A 13 -19.35 3.56 8.56
N VAL A 14 -18.12 3.68 8.05
CA VAL A 14 -17.02 4.40 8.73
C VAL A 14 -17.35 5.88 8.93
N LEU A 15 -18.00 6.51 7.94
CA LEU A 15 -18.32 7.94 7.98
C LEU A 15 -19.68 8.26 8.60
N GLY A 16 -20.45 7.26 9.03
CA GLY A 16 -21.83 7.45 9.54
C GLY A 16 -22.76 8.06 8.49
N LYS A 17 -22.55 7.75 7.20
CA LYS A 17 -23.34 8.25 6.07
C LYS A 17 -24.10 7.14 5.38
N THR A 18 -25.11 7.49 4.59
CA THR A 18 -25.77 6.52 3.74
C THR A 18 -24.95 6.23 2.49
N HIS A 19 -25.07 5.03 1.97
CA HIS A 19 -24.47 4.63 0.68
C HIS A 19 -24.85 5.58 -0.46
N GLN A 20 -26.13 5.99 -0.52
CA GLN A 20 -26.62 6.94 -1.52
C GLN A 20 -25.97 8.32 -1.39
N ALA A 21 -25.74 8.80 -0.16
CA ALA A 21 -25.05 10.07 0.06
C ALA A 21 -23.61 10.05 -0.47
N ILE A 22 -22.89 8.92 -0.31
CA ILE A 22 -21.55 8.76 -0.88
C ILE A 22 -21.60 8.78 -2.41
N HIS A 23 -22.53 8.03 -3.02
CA HIS A 23 -22.72 8.02 -4.49
C HIS A 23 -23.03 9.42 -5.03
N LYS A 24 -24.00 10.12 -4.42
CA LYS A 24 -24.35 11.48 -4.80
C LYS A 24 -23.15 12.42 -4.73
N PHE A 25 -22.42 12.40 -3.62
CA PHE A 25 -21.22 13.22 -3.44
C PHE A 25 -20.15 12.93 -4.51
N CYS A 26 -19.89 11.66 -4.79
CA CYS A 26 -18.91 11.27 -5.81
C CYS A 26 -19.31 11.80 -7.19
N ASN A 27 -20.58 11.65 -7.58
CA ASN A 27 -21.09 12.13 -8.86
C ASN A 27 -21.00 13.66 -8.98
N GLU A 28 -21.41 14.40 -7.94
CA GLU A 28 -21.34 15.86 -7.90
C GLU A 28 -19.90 16.40 -7.95
N ASN A 29 -18.90 15.60 -7.54
CA ASN A 29 -17.49 15.99 -7.50
C ASN A 29 -16.64 15.32 -8.58
N ASN A 30 -17.24 14.62 -9.54
CA ASN A 30 -16.56 13.89 -10.61
C ASN A 30 -15.52 12.87 -10.07
N ILE A 31 -15.87 12.18 -8.99
CA ILE A 31 -15.05 11.12 -8.40
C ILE A 31 -15.51 9.79 -8.98
N GLU A 32 -14.61 9.08 -9.62
CA GLU A 32 -14.89 7.81 -10.27
C GLU A 32 -15.31 6.73 -9.29
N ILE A 33 -16.41 6.04 -9.59
CA ILE A 33 -16.91 4.88 -8.87
C ILE A 33 -16.76 3.66 -9.75
N SER A 34 -16.05 2.65 -9.27
CA SER A 34 -15.94 1.35 -9.93
C SER A 34 -17.06 0.42 -9.47
N THR A 35 -17.59 -0.40 -10.39
CA THR A 35 -18.63 -1.38 -10.08
C THR A 35 -18.16 -2.80 -10.43
N GLY A 36 -18.56 -3.79 -9.63
CA GLY A 36 -18.25 -5.19 -9.89
C GLY A 36 -19.08 -6.13 -9.04
N LYS A 37 -19.62 -7.20 -9.62
CA LYS A 37 -20.45 -8.21 -8.94
C LYS A 37 -21.58 -7.58 -8.11
N GLY A 38 -22.27 -6.56 -8.66
CA GLY A 38 -23.38 -5.87 -8.00
C GLY A 38 -22.99 -4.99 -6.81
N ARG A 39 -21.70 -4.67 -6.65
CA ARG A 39 -21.17 -3.80 -5.58
C ARG A 39 -20.41 -2.62 -6.18
N SER A 40 -20.42 -1.50 -5.45
CA SER A 40 -19.69 -0.29 -5.82
C SER A 40 -18.47 -0.10 -4.92
N PHE A 41 -17.38 0.35 -5.53
CA PHE A 41 -16.08 0.52 -4.89
C PHE A 41 -15.47 1.87 -5.25
N LEU A 42 -14.63 2.40 -4.39
CA LEU A 42 -13.67 3.45 -4.72
C LEU A 42 -12.28 2.85 -4.84
N MET A 43 -11.60 3.16 -5.94
CA MET A 43 -10.18 2.86 -6.07
C MET A 43 -9.38 3.80 -5.16
N PRO A 44 -8.12 3.47 -4.78
CA PRO A 44 -7.33 4.31 -3.88
C PRO A 44 -7.22 5.78 -4.32
N GLN A 45 -7.04 6.04 -5.62
CA GLN A 45 -7.01 7.40 -6.16
C GLN A 45 -8.34 8.14 -5.99
N SER A 46 -9.47 7.47 -6.23
CA SER A 46 -10.82 8.03 -6.06
C SER A 46 -11.10 8.32 -4.58
N LEU A 47 -10.71 7.40 -3.69
CA LEU A 47 -10.86 7.58 -2.25
C LEU A 47 -9.98 8.74 -1.73
N ARG A 48 -8.77 8.87 -2.28
CA ARG A 48 -7.89 10.02 -1.99
C ARG A 48 -8.51 11.34 -2.45
N GLN A 49 -9.11 11.37 -3.64
CA GLN A 49 -9.84 12.55 -4.12
C GLN A 49 -11.04 12.87 -3.22
N TYR A 50 -11.80 11.85 -2.80
CA TYR A 50 -12.90 12.00 -1.85
C TYR A 50 -12.45 12.69 -0.56
N PHE A 51 -11.42 12.18 0.09
CA PHE A 51 -10.91 12.75 1.33
C PHE A 51 -10.29 14.15 1.16
N LYS A 52 -9.67 14.42 0.00
CA LYS A 52 -9.14 15.76 -0.32
C LYS A 52 -10.24 16.83 -0.31
N LYS A 53 -11.47 16.50 -0.70
CA LYS A 53 -12.62 17.43 -0.65
C LYS A 53 -12.99 17.85 0.78
N PHE A 54 -12.58 17.08 1.78
CA PHE A 54 -12.74 17.39 3.20
C PHE A 54 -11.46 17.93 3.84
N ASN A 55 -10.47 18.39 3.04
CA ASN A 55 -9.17 18.88 3.51
C ASN A 55 -8.38 17.84 4.34
N TYR A 56 -8.68 16.55 4.20
CA TYR A 56 -7.94 15.51 4.90
C TYR A 56 -6.49 15.47 4.41
N LYS A 57 -5.56 15.50 5.36
CA LYS A 57 -4.12 15.38 5.11
C LYS A 57 -3.66 14.01 5.60
N TYR A 58 -3.12 13.22 4.69
CA TYR A 58 -2.49 11.96 5.06
C TYR A 58 -1.25 12.22 5.92
N PRO A 59 -1.05 11.46 7.01
CA PRO A 59 0.13 11.60 7.84
C PRO A 59 1.39 11.29 7.02
N LYS A 60 2.51 11.92 7.41
CA LYS A 60 3.85 11.65 6.90
C LYS A 60 4.62 11.00 8.03
N GLU A 61 4.45 9.69 8.19
CA GLU A 61 5.00 8.92 9.30
C GLU A 61 5.85 7.77 8.80
N ILE A 62 6.85 7.41 9.59
CA ILE A 62 7.66 6.21 9.42
C ILE A 62 7.25 5.24 10.52
N ILE A 63 6.86 4.03 10.13
CA ILE A 63 6.47 2.96 11.05
C ILE A 63 7.45 1.81 10.87
N ALA A 64 8.17 1.44 11.94
CA ALA A 64 9.10 0.32 11.94
C ALA A 64 8.50 -0.88 12.69
N PHE A 65 8.58 -2.06 12.07
CA PHE A 65 8.19 -3.34 12.66
C PHE A 65 9.45 -4.15 12.98
N GLN A 66 9.85 -4.15 14.24
CA GLN A 66 11.06 -4.84 14.70
C GLN A 66 10.77 -5.79 15.86
N ALA A 67 11.33 -6.99 15.80
CA ALA A 67 11.37 -7.91 16.93
C ALA A 67 12.48 -8.94 16.70
N CYS A 68 13.19 -9.31 17.78
CA CYS A 68 14.26 -10.31 17.74
C CYS A 68 13.74 -11.74 17.54
N LYS A 69 12.47 -12.00 17.89
CA LYS A 69 11.86 -13.34 17.80
C LYS A 69 11.24 -13.55 16.41
N GLY A 70 11.52 -14.71 15.81
CA GLY A 70 10.83 -15.18 14.60
C GLY A 70 9.35 -15.51 14.85
N GLY A 71 8.54 -15.48 13.80
CA GLY A 71 7.13 -15.92 13.86
C GLY A 71 6.15 -14.99 14.61
N VAL A 72 6.58 -13.81 15.07
CA VAL A 72 5.70 -12.86 15.80
C VAL A 72 4.83 -11.98 14.91
N GLY A 73 4.81 -12.23 13.60
CA GLY A 73 3.92 -11.55 12.66
C GLY A 73 4.40 -10.19 12.13
N LYS A 74 5.69 -9.85 12.24
CA LYS A 74 6.25 -8.57 11.73
C LYS A 74 5.87 -8.32 10.27
N THR A 75 6.21 -9.25 9.41
CA THR A 75 5.94 -9.18 7.95
C THR A 75 4.45 -9.09 7.67
N SER A 76 3.64 -9.96 8.31
CA SER A 76 2.19 -9.96 8.12
C SER A 76 1.56 -8.64 8.56
N LEU A 77 2.04 -8.06 9.67
CA LEU A 77 1.55 -6.77 10.16
C LEU A 77 1.94 -5.63 9.23
N CYS A 78 3.20 -5.60 8.80
CA CYS A 78 3.72 -4.62 7.83
C CYS A 78 2.91 -4.68 6.53
N PHE A 79 2.76 -5.86 5.94
CA PHE A 79 1.98 -6.07 4.72
C PHE A 79 0.54 -5.58 4.87
N ASN A 80 -0.16 -6.00 5.92
CA ASN A 80 -1.57 -5.64 6.11
C ASN A 80 -1.77 -4.14 6.34
N ILE A 81 -0.89 -3.49 7.13
CA ILE A 81 -0.97 -2.04 7.37
C ILE A 81 -0.66 -1.28 6.09
N ALA A 82 0.39 -1.66 5.35
CA ALA A 82 0.76 -1.02 4.10
C ALA A 82 -0.35 -1.14 3.04
N ALA A 83 -0.86 -2.35 2.82
CA ALA A 83 -1.96 -2.59 1.89
C ALA A 83 -3.23 -1.83 2.28
N ARG A 84 -3.55 -1.81 3.58
CA ARG A 84 -4.74 -1.11 4.08
C ARG A 84 -4.59 0.40 3.96
N ALA A 85 -3.43 0.97 4.30
CA ALA A 85 -3.17 2.40 4.14
C ALA A 85 -3.27 2.82 2.65
N ALA A 86 -2.67 2.03 1.75
CA ALA A 86 -2.77 2.26 0.31
C ALA A 86 -4.23 2.15 -0.17
N GLN A 87 -4.99 1.17 0.30
CA GLN A 87 -6.41 1.02 0.01
C GLN A 87 -7.24 2.25 0.44
N TYR A 88 -6.86 2.90 1.55
CA TYR A 88 -7.46 4.17 2.00
C TYR A 88 -6.95 5.40 1.23
N GLY A 89 -6.13 5.22 0.20
CA GLY A 89 -5.63 6.30 -0.66
C GLY A 89 -4.34 6.96 -0.17
N ALA A 90 -3.69 6.45 0.87
CA ALA A 90 -2.35 6.90 1.24
C ALA A 90 -1.33 6.51 0.16
N LYS A 91 -0.26 7.29 0.02
CA LYS A 91 0.95 6.90 -0.72
C LYS A 91 1.87 6.19 0.25
N VAL A 92 2.15 4.93 0.01
CA VAL A 92 2.92 4.06 0.92
C VAL A 92 4.18 3.58 0.23
N LEU A 93 5.30 3.71 0.89
CA LEU A 93 6.55 3.04 0.55
C LEU A 93 6.84 2.03 1.66
N THR A 94 6.96 0.77 1.31
CA THR A 94 7.48 -0.28 2.19
C THR A 94 8.96 -0.49 1.91
N VAL A 95 9.74 -0.74 2.96
CA VAL A 95 11.15 -1.11 2.85
C VAL A 95 11.33 -2.44 3.57
N ASP A 96 11.71 -3.46 2.83
CA ASP A 96 12.03 -4.76 3.40
C ASP A 96 13.52 -4.77 3.78
N MET A 97 13.80 -4.76 5.07
CA MET A 97 15.17 -4.82 5.60
C MET A 97 15.51 -6.19 6.21
N ASP A 98 14.59 -7.16 6.09
CA ASP A 98 14.83 -8.53 6.55
C ASP A 98 15.57 -9.30 5.45
N MET A 99 16.71 -9.89 5.77
CA MET A 99 17.47 -10.75 4.83
C MET A 99 16.67 -11.97 4.35
N GLN A 100 15.62 -12.35 5.07
CA GLN A 100 14.72 -13.42 4.64
C GLN A 100 13.76 -12.98 3.53
N ALA A 101 13.68 -11.70 3.22
CA ALA A 101 12.89 -11.12 2.12
C ALA A 101 11.40 -11.52 2.09
N HIS A 102 10.82 -11.86 3.24
CA HIS A 102 9.44 -12.37 3.28
C HIS A 102 8.39 -11.32 2.85
N LEU A 103 8.62 -10.03 3.12
CA LEU A 103 7.72 -8.97 2.66
C LEU A 103 7.85 -8.77 1.15
N THR A 104 9.06 -8.84 0.64
CA THR A 104 9.38 -8.79 -0.80
C THR A 104 8.66 -9.91 -1.54
N MET A 105 8.81 -11.15 -1.09
CA MET A 105 8.13 -12.32 -1.65
C MET A 105 6.61 -12.18 -1.61
N ALA A 106 6.07 -11.65 -0.51
CA ALA A 106 4.63 -11.45 -0.36
C ALA A 106 4.05 -10.39 -1.32
N LEU A 107 4.84 -9.38 -1.70
CA LEU A 107 4.41 -8.27 -2.56
C LEU A 107 4.74 -8.47 -4.04
N LEU A 108 5.90 -9.04 -4.38
CA LEU A 108 6.36 -9.26 -5.76
C LEU A 108 6.13 -10.68 -6.26
N GLY A 109 6.00 -11.66 -5.34
CA GLY A 109 6.03 -13.09 -5.67
C GLY A 109 7.45 -13.64 -5.73
N ASP A 110 7.54 -14.96 -5.95
CA ASP A 110 8.81 -15.71 -5.85
C ASP A 110 9.76 -15.54 -7.05
N ASN A 111 9.34 -14.82 -8.10
CA ASN A 111 10.05 -14.78 -9.39
C ASN A 111 10.93 -13.54 -9.60
N ASP A 112 11.04 -12.63 -8.65
CA ASP A 112 11.85 -11.42 -8.79
C ASP A 112 13.22 -11.58 -8.12
N THR A 113 14.13 -12.26 -8.83
CA THR A 113 15.52 -12.49 -8.39
C THR A 113 16.48 -11.37 -8.80
N ASP A 114 16.08 -10.51 -9.73
CA ASP A 114 16.97 -9.54 -10.37
C ASP A 114 16.71 -8.08 -9.91
N SER A 115 15.85 -7.89 -8.93
CA SER A 115 15.57 -6.56 -8.40
C SER A 115 16.74 -5.98 -7.63
N LEU A 116 17.05 -4.71 -7.91
CA LEU A 116 17.89 -3.89 -7.03
C LEU A 116 17.23 -3.81 -5.65
N VAL A 117 18.03 -3.93 -4.60
CA VAL A 117 17.58 -4.03 -3.21
C VAL A 117 18.07 -2.83 -2.38
N TRP A 118 17.53 -2.65 -1.17
CA TRP A 118 17.94 -1.55 -0.28
C TRP A 118 19.47 -1.48 -0.08
N HIS A 119 20.16 -2.62 -0.10
CA HIS A 119 21.61 -2.68 0.05
C HIS A 119 22.38 -2.02 -1.11
N ASP A 120 21.83 -2.03 -2.32
CA ASP A 120 22.46 -1.40 -3.48
C ASP A 120 22.47 0.13 -3.33
N ILE A 121 21.51 0.70 -2.59
CA ILE A 121 21.51 2.12 -2.23
C ILE A 121 22.78 2.47 -1.44
N LEU A 122 23.22 1.59 -0.52
CA LEU A 122 24.45 1.79 0.25
C LEU A 122 25.71 1.71 -0.64
N LYS A 123 25.62 1.04 -1.79
CA LYS A 123 26.68 0.97 -2.80
C LYS A 123 26.66 2.12 -3.80
N GLY A 124 25.72 3.06 -3.66
CA GLY A 124 25.60 4.26 -4.49
C GLY A 124 24.55 4.18 -5.60
N THR A 125 23.74 3.12 -5.66
CA THR A 125 22.60 3.05 -6.59
C THR A 125 21.57 4.13 -6.22
N PRO A 126 21.05 4.90 -7.19
CA PRO A 126 19.99 5.87 -6.94
C PRO A 126 18.75 5.22 -6.31
N LEU A 127 18.15 5.88 -5.32
CA LEU A 127 16.96 5.40 -4.62
C LEU A 127 15.82 5.05 -5.59
N GLU A 128 15.62 5.88 -6.60
CA GLU A 128 14.55 5.75 -7.59
C GLU A 128 14.65 4.45 -8.39
N GLU A 129 15.84 3.93 -8.61
CA GLU A 129 16.07 2.69 -9.36
C GLU A 129 15.75 1.44 -8.53
N THR A 130 15.76 1.55 -7.20
CA THR A 130 15.44 0.44 -6.29
C THR A 130 13.96 0.34 -5.97
N ILE A 131 13.17 1.37 -6.27
CA ILE A 131 11.74 1.40 -5.95
C ILE A 131 10.95 0.58 -6.98
N LYS A 132 10.22 -0.42 -6.50
CA LYS A 132 9.27 -1.21 -7.30
C LYS A 132 7.84 -0.73 -7.07
N GLU A 133 7.12 -0.48 -8.15
CA GLU A 133 5.70 -0.18 -8.08
C GLU A 133 4.90 -1.48 -7.99
N ILE A 134 4.29 -1.73 -6.83
CA ILE A 134 3.33 -2.82 -6.62
C ILE A 134 1.92 -2.38 -7.07
N HIS A 135 1.61 -1.13 -6.80
CA HIS A 135 0.36 -0.44 -7.12
C HIS A 135 0.65 1.07 -7.10
N PRO A 136 -0.07 1.94 -7.85
CA PRO A 136 0.15 3.40 -7.85
C PRO A 136 0.11 4.06 -6.46
N HIS A 137 -0.39 3.38 -5.45
CA HIS A 137 -0.42 3.81 -4.06
C HIS A 137 0.45 2.98 -3.11
N LEU A 138 1.13 1.93 -3.60
CA LEU A 138 1.99 1.06 -2.80
C LEU A 138 3.27 0.73 -3.56
N HIS A 139 4.39 1.13 -3.00
CA HIS A 139 5.72 0.88 -3.54
C HIS A 139 6.55 0.06 -2.55
N LEU A 140 7.57 -0.59 -3.04
CA LEU A 140 8.48 -1.44 -2.27
C LEU A 140 9.93 -1.12 -2.63
N ILE A 141 10.79 -1.03 -1.63
CA ILE A 141 12.23 -1.27 -1.76
C ILE A 141 12.46 -2.69 -1.27
N PRO A 142 12.83 -3.61 -2.16
CA PRO A 142 12.92 -5.02 -1.83
C PRO A 142 14.17 -5.37 -1.02
N SER A 143 14.17 -6.56 -0.44
CA SER A 143 15.32 -7.28 0.10
C SER A 143 15.60 -8.54 -0.71
N HIS A 144 16.78 -9.13 -0.53
CA HIS A 144 17.16 -10.40 -1.15
C HIS A 144 17.93 -11.28 -0.17
N LEU A 145 17.80 -12.59 -0.33
CA LEU A 145 18.51 -13.59 0.50
C LEU A 145 20.06 -13.44 0.44
N ASP A 146 20.57 -12.94 -0.69
CA ASP A 146 22.01 -12.72 -0.88
C ASP A 146 22.58 -11.49 -0.13
N ASN A 147 21.73 -10.73 0.58
CA ASN A 147 22.18 -9.62 1.44
C ASN A 147 22.91 -10.13 2.71
N SER A 148 23.15 -11.44 2.85
CA SER A 148 23.84 -12.06 3.98
C SER A 148 25.35 -11.79 4.05
N TYR A 149 25.91 -11.02 3.09
CA TYR A 149 27.35 -10.73 3.00
C TYR A 149 27.72 -9.30 3.48
N LEU A 150 27.03 -8.79 4.49
CA LEU A 150 27.42 -7.57 5.21
C LEU A 150 28.26 -7.88 6.44
#